data_90103c1181ab107cf41c75187f61d623
#
_entry.id   90103c1181ab107cf41c75187f61d623
#
_cell.length_a   1.000
_cell.length_b   1.000
_cell.length_c   1.000
_cell.angle_alpha   90.00
_cell.angle_beta   90.00
_cell.angle_gamma   90.00
#
_symmetry.space_group_name_H-M   'P 1'
#
loop_
_entity.id
_entity.type
_entity.pdbx_description
1 polymer ?
#
loop_
_entity_poly.entity_id
_entity_poly.type
_entity_poly.pdbx_seq_one_letter_code
_entity_poly.pdbx_strand_id
1 'polypeptide(L)'
;EEAKAIGETVQWAGISFVTSAADVSEQFKHSSRLNKDLRPFLTKKLSSLDNLSFDLNTGNSERSDDGTISFLLATDTERISTGKLNVNNEIRCLSIYSISLQAIVYDQKSQSILQIIPFAGEVNHLDPLVGNDCKKRNNDLDSLRILLFYLSIDKSRAEQLELLKIPFEERVNQLLKESNDQNSLETPNNLF
;
A
#
# COMPACT_ATOMS: atom_id res chain seq x y z
N GLU A 1 24.57 -19.64 27.58
CA GLU A 1 23.19 -19.22 27.91
C GLU A 1 22.89 -17.96 27.09
N GLU A 2 22.26 -18.12 25.93
CA GLU A 2 21.75 -17.00 25.16
C GLU A 2 20.56 -16.41 25.92
N ALA A 3 20.70 -15.14 26.32
CA ALA A 3 19.60 -14.38 26.89
C ALA A 3 18.47 -14.31 25.84
N LYS A 4 17.42 -15.10 26.04
CA LYS A 4 16.18 -14.99 25.30
C LYS A 4 15.68 -13.57 25.52
N ALA A 5 15.79 -12.69 24.52
CA ALA A 5 15.19 -11.38 24.57
C ALA A 5 13.71 -11.57 24.93
N ILE A 6 13.28 -10.93 26.00
CA ILE A 6 11.86 -10.90 26.38
C ILE A 6 11.18 -10.19 25.22
N GLY A 7 10.54 -10.97 24.35
CA GLY A 7 9.92 -10.45 23.14
C GLY A 7 8.79 -9.51 23.50
N GLU A 8 8.98 -8.23 23.24
CA GLU A 8 7.89 -7.27 23.31
C GLU A 8 6.86 -7.65 22.25
N THR A 9 5.61 -7.80 22.69
CA THR A 9 4.49 -8.05 21.77
C THR A 9 4.09 -6.74 21.11
N VAL A 10 4.17 -6.69 19.79
CA VAL A 10 3.75 -5.54 18.99
C VAL A 10 2.40 -5.84 18.36
N GLN A 11 1.42 -4.98 18.58
CA GLN A 11 0.08 -5.13 18.01
C GLN A 11 -0.01 -4.44 16.65
N TRP A 12 -0.45 -5.16 15.61
CA TRP A 12 -0.81 -4.59 14.33
C TRP A 12 -2.12 -3.82 14.41
N ALA A 13 -2.06 -2.50 14.22
CA ALA A 13 -3.22 -1.62 14.27
C ALA A 13 -3.88 -1.37 12.89
N GLY A 14 -3.26 -1.85 11.81
CA GLY A 14 -3.81 -1.75 10.46
C GLY A 14 -3.34 -0.54 9.67
N ILE A 15 -4.15 -0.15 8.70
CA ILE A 15 -3.89 1.01 7.82
C ILE A 15 -4.70 2.20 8.34
N SER A 16 -4.06 3.36 8.35
CA SER A 16 -4.65 4.65 8.69
C SER A 16 -4.34 5.70 7.62
N PHE A 17 -4.91 6.89 7.76
CA PHE A 17 -4.70 8.03 6.86
C PHE A 17 -4.36 9.26 7.67
N VAL A 18 -3.36 10.04 7.21
CA VAL A 18 -2.91 11.26 7.92
C VAL A 18 -3.82 12.43 7.55
N THR A 19 -5.08 12.35 7.99
CA THR A 19 -6.09 13.39 7.82
C THR A 19 -7.27 13.19 8.77
N SER A 20 -8.21 14.11 8.78
CA SER A 20 -9.47 13.91 9.51
C SER A 20 -10.33 12.82 8.86
N ALA A 21 -11.12 12.10 9.64
CA ALA A 21 -11.98 11.03 9.10
C ALA A 21 -12.96 11.53 8.03
N ALA A 22 -13.37 12.81 8.10
CA ALA A 22 -14.28 13.42 7.13
C ALA A 22 -13.61 13.63 5.75
N ASP A 23 -12.31 13.82 5.72
CA ASP A 23 -11.55 14.19 4.51
C ASP A 23 -10.86 12.98 3.84
N VAL A 24 -10.90 11.79 4.45
CA VAL A 24 -10.21 10.59 3.93
C VAL A 24 -10.61 10.27 2.50
N SER A 25 -11.90 10.24 2.20
CA SER A 25 -12.40 9.88 0.87
C SER A 25 -12.09 10.92 -0.21
N GLU A 26 -11.81 12.15 0.18
CA GLU A 26 -11.42 13.22 -0.75
C GLU A 26 -9.90 13.23 -0.99
N GLN A 27 -9.11 13.19 0.08
CA GLN A 27 -7.65 13.29 0.01
C GLN A 27 -6.99 11.99 -0.40
N PHE A 28 -7.56 10.82 -0.03
CA PHE A 28 -7.05 9.49 -0.29
C PHE A 28 -8.06 8.63 -1.04
N LYS A 29 -8.60 9.19 -2.11
CA LYS A 29 -9.72 8.61 -2.87
C LYS A 29 -9.52 7.15 -3.27
N HIS A 30 -8.33 6.82 -3.75
CA HIS A 30 -8.02 5.49 -4.27
C HIS A 30 -7.56 4.55 -3.15
N SER A 31 -6.65 5.00 -2.29
CA SER A 31 -6.18 4.20 -1.15
C SER A 31 -7.31 3.88 -0.16
N SER A 32 -8.22 4.83 0.11
CA SER A 32 -9.37 4.57 0.97
C SER A 32 -10.34 3.56 0.36
N ARG A 33 -10.56 3.62 -0.96
CA ARG A 33 -11.36 2.63 -1.69
C ARG A 33 -10.79 1.22 -1.60
N LEU A 34 -9.45 1.10 -1.64
CA LEU A 34 -8.74 -0.17 -1.59
C LEU A 34 -8.56 -0.71 -0.16
N ASN A 35 -8.76 0.12 0.86
CA ASN A 35 -8.44 -0.22 2.25
C ASN A 35 -9.16 -1.47 2.76
N LYS A 36 -10.42 -1.69 2.36
CA LYS A 36 -11.20 -2.88 2.74
C LYS A 36 -10.54 -4.20 2.31
N ASP A 37 -9.79 -4.18 1.19
CA ASP A 37 -9.13 -5.35 0.61
C ASP A 37 -7.66 -5.42 1.04
N LEU A 38 -6.96 -4.28 1.07
CA LEU A 38 -5.56 -4.19 1.48
C LEU A 38 -5.35 -4.51 2.96
N ARG A 39 -6.23 -4.07 3.84
CA ARG A 39 -6.08 -4.29 5.28
C ARG A 39 -6.03 -5.78 5.66
N PRO A 40 -7.01 -6.63 5.27
CA PRO A 40 -6.94 -8.06 5.57
C PRO A 40 -5.79 -8.75 4.85
N PHE A 41 -5.45 -8.32 3.63
CA PHE A 41 -4.31 -8.84 2.89
C PHE A 41 -2.99 -8.59 3.62
N LEU A 42 -2.71 -7.35 4.03
CA LEU A 42 -1.50 -7.00 4.79
C LEU A 42 -1.47 -7.67 6.16
N THR A 43 -2.60 -7.78 6.85
CA THR A 43 -2.70 -8.51 8.12
C THR A 43 -2.26 -9.95 7.95
N LYS A 44 -2.73 -10.63 6.90
CA LYS A 44 -2.34 -12.01 6.60
C LYS A 44 -0.85 -12.11 6.24
N LYS A 45 -0.33 -11.18 5.43
CA LYS A 45 1.10 -11.15 5.08
C LYS A 45 1.98 -10.95 6.30
N LEU A 46 1.66 -9.99 7.16
CA LEU A 46 2.41 -9.72 8.37
C LEU A 46 2.41 -10.91 9.34
N SER A 47 1.28 -11.63 9.46
CA SER A 47 1.18 -12.84 10.30
C SER A 47 2.00 -14.02 9.78
N SER A 48 2.44 -14.00 8.52
CA SER A 48 3.29 -15.04 7.91
C SER A 48 4.78 -14.73 7.94
N LEU A 49 5.21 -13.62 8.57
CA LEU A 49 6.61 -13.24 8.68
C LEU A 49 7.27 -13.97 9.87
N ASP A 50 8.14 -14.93 9.57
CA ASP A 50 8.79 -15.77 10.57
C ASP A 50 10.06 -15.15 11.20
N ASN A 51 10.59 -14.07 10.62
CA ASN A 51 11.90 -13.50 10.96
C ASN A 51 11.81 -12.14 11.67
N LEU A 52 10.72 -11.86 12.37
CA LEU A 52 10.61 -10.64 13.17
C LEU A 52 11.36 -10.82 14.49
N SER A 53 12.06 -9.76 14.92
CA SER A 53 12.74 -9.73 16.23
C SER A 53 11.78 -9.55 17.41
N PHE A 54 10.50 -9.49 17.15
CA PHE A 54 9.40 -9.31 18.11
C PHE A 54 8.19 -10.15 17.69
N ASP A 55 7.31 -10.43 18.65
CA ASP A 55 6.06 -11.13 18.38
C ASP A 55 5.00 -10.13 17.83
N LEU A 56 4.61 -10.29 16.57
CA LEU A 56 3.58 -9.46 15.96
C LEU A 56 2.19 -10.08 16.18
N ASN A 57 1.37 -9.42 16.97
CA ASN A 57 -0.02 -9.79 17.16
C ASN A 57 -0.91 -9.14 16.10
N THR A 58 -1.44 -9.94 15.18
CA THR A 58 -2.36 -9.52 14.11
C THR A 58 -3.82 -9.80 14.43
N GLY A 59 -4.11 -10.43 15.58
CA GLY A 59 -5.46 -10.75 16.02
C GLY A 59 -6.19 -9.57 16.67
N ASN A 60 -7.51 -9.67 16.74
CA ASN A 60 -8.38 -8.76 17.52
C ASN A 60 -8.33 -9.11 19.02
N SER A 61 -7.16 -9.38 19.59
CA SER A 61 -7.09 -9.60 21.03
C SER A 61 -7.54 -8.32 21.73
N GLU A 62 -8.50 -8.49 22.63
CA GLU A 62 -8.94 -7.44 23.55
C GLU A 62 -7.70 -6.75 24.11
N ARG A 63 -7.74 -5.41 24.15
CA ARG A 63 -6.67 -4.57 24.68
C ARG A 63 -6.14 -5.18 25.98
N SER A 64 -4.95 -5.75 25.94
CA SER A 64 -4.26 -6.03 27.18
C SER A 64 -3.79 -4.67 27.72
N ASP A 65 -4.25 -4.30 28.90
CA ASP A 65 -3.95 -3.01 29.55
C ASP A 65 -2.47 -2.81 29.90
N ASP A 66 -1.62 -3.79 29.64
CA ASP A 66 -0.20 -3.76 29.95
C ASP A 66 0.67 -3.41 28.75
N GLY A 67 0.95 -2.11 28.60
CA GLY A 67 2.12 -1.61 27.87
C GLY A 67 2.26 -2.07 26.43
N THR A 68 1.18 -2.07 25.63
CA THR A 68 1.21 -2.61 24.28
C THR A 68 1.79 -1.59 23.31
N ILE A 69 2.88 -1.96 22.66
CA ILE A 69 3.40 -1.25 21.51
C ILE A 69 2.49 -1.56 20.32
N SER A 70 2.08 -0.55 19.60
CA SER A 70 1.28 -0.69 18.37
C SER A 70 2.09 -0.29 17.15
N PHE A 71 1.89 -1.02 16.07
CA PHE A 71 2.44 -0.72 14.75
C PHE A 71 1.29 -0.47 13.78
N LEU A 72 1.35 0.63 13.05
CA LEU A 72 0.39 0.95 12.01
C LEU A 72 1.09 1.48 10.76
N LEU A 73 0.43 1.35 9.62
CA LEU A 73 0.84 1.94 8.36
C LEU A 73 -0.09 3.10 8.05
N ALA A 74 0.44 4.32 8.05
CA ALA A 74 -0.34 5.52 7.74
C ALA A 74 -0.04 6.00 6.32
N THR A 75 -1.08 6.21 5.51
CA THR A 75 -0.94 6.87 4.21
C THR A 75 -0.92 8.38 4.47
N ASP A 76 0.17 9.03 4.09
CA ASP A 76 0.43 10.45 4.30
C ASP A 76 0.11 11.29 3.07
N THR A 77 0.41 10.77 1.88
CA THR A 77 0.16 11.46 0.62
C THR A 77 -0.37 10.47 -0.42
N GLU A 78 -1.42 10.89 -1.12
CA GLU A 78 -1.88 10.29 -2.37
C GLU A 78 -2.13 11.42 -3.36
N ARG A 79 -1.27 11.55 -4.35
CA ARG A 79 -1.36 12.61 -5.33
C ARG A 79 -1.21 12.07 -6.74
N ILE A 80 -2.06 12.54 -7.64
CA ILE A 80 -1.96 12.23 -9.06
C ILE A 80 -1.85 13.54 -9.83
N SER A 81 -0.73 13.72 -10.50
CA SER A 81 -0.46 14.86 -11.37
C SER A 81 -0.50 14.43 -12.83
N THR A 82 -1.09 15.25 -13.70
CA THR A 82 -1.17 14.95 -15.12
C THR A 82 -0.67 16.12 -15.96
N GLY A 83 -0.01 15.80 -17.05
CA GLY A 83 0.47 16.79 -18.01
C GLY A 83 0.55 16.24 -19.43
N LYS A 84 0.67 17.13 -20.40
CA LYS A 84 0.93 16.74 -21.79
C LYS A 84 2.44 16.64 -22.00
N LEU A 85 2.88 15.57 -22.65
CA LEU A 85 4.26 15.37 -23.04
C LEU A 85 4.35 15.06 -24.53
N ASN A 86 5.25 15.71 -25.24
CA ASN A 86 5.54 15.39 -26.63
C ASN A 86 6.64 14.30 -26.68
N VAL A 87 6.29 13.13 -27.19
CA VAL A 87 7.20 12.00 -27.35
C VAL A 87 7.20 11.56 -28.82
N ASN A 88 8.32 11.70 -29.48
CA ASN A 88 8.47 11.33 -30.90
C ASN A 88 7.38 11.96 -31.81
N ASN A 89 7.10 13.24 -31.63
CA ASN A 89 6.07 14.02 -32.32
C ASN A 89 4.62 13.57 -32.04
N GLU A 90 4.41 12.73 -31.05
CA GLU A 90 3.08 12.40 -30.54
C GLU A 90 2.84 13.05 -29.19
N ILE A 91 1.69 13.70 -29.02
CA ILE A 91 1.28 14.23 -27.72
C ILE A 91 0.68 13.10 -26.91
N ARG A 92 1.25 12.86 -25.74
CA ARG A 92 0.80 11.85 -24.79
C ARG A 92 0.46 12.48 -23.45
N CYS A 93 -0.33 11.78 -22.65
CA CYS A 93 -0.62 12.15 -21.28
C CYS A 93 0.36 11.47 -20.32
N LEU A 94 1.19 12.26 -19.66
CA LEU A 94 1.99 11.80 -18.52
C LEU A 94 1.14 11.87 -17.27
N SER A 95 1.01 10.75 -16.57
CA SER A 95 0.40 10.67 -15.24
C SER A 95 1.46 10.26 -14.23
N ILE A 96 1.60 11.05 -13.17
CA ILE A 96 2.55 10.83 -12.07
C ILE A 96 1.74 10.53 -10.82
N TYR A 97 1.92 9.34 -10.26
CA TYR A 97 1.31 8.89 -9.02
C TYR A 97 2.34 8.98 -7.91
N SER A 98 2.15 9.88 -6.98
CA SER A 98 3.02 10.05 -5.81
C SER A 98 2.29 9.55 -4.57
N ILE A 99 2.86 8.56 -3.90
CA ILE A 99 2.30 7.94 -2.69
C ILE A 99 3.38 7.97 -1.62
N SER A 100 3.03 8.44 -0.45
CA SER A 100 3.87 8.31 0.73
C SER A 100 3.14 7.63 1.87
N LEU A 101 3.88 6.79 2.58
CA LEU A 101 3.42 6.00 3.71
C LEU A 101 4.36 6.24 4.89
N GLN A 102 3.84 6.09 6.09
CA GLN A 102 4.62 6.12 7.31
C GLN A 102 4.32 4.86 8.12
N ALA A 103 5.35 4.06 8.41
CA ALA A 103 5.24 3.04 9.43
C ALA A 103 5.44 3.71 10.80
N ILE A 104 4.43 3.66 11.65
CA ILE A 104 4.41 4.33 12.94
C ILE A 104 4.39 3.28 14.04
N VAL A 105 5.37 3.35 14.92
CA VAL A 105 5.44 2.56 16.16
C VAL A 105 5.03 3.48 17.31
N TYR A 106 4.00 3.06 18.03
CA TYR A 106 3.35 3.87 19.06
C TYR A 106 3.23 3.08 20.36
N ASP A 107 3.64 3.69 21.46
CA ASP A 107 3.42 3.15 22.79
C ASP A 107 2.07 3.66 23.34
N GLN A 108 1.13 2.74 23.53
CA GLN A 108 -0.21 3.06 24.01
C GLN A 108 -0.21 3.53 25.47
N LYS A 109 0.72 3.05 26.29
CA LYS A 109 0.80 3.40 27.71
C LYS A 109 1.28 4.84 27.92
N SER A 110 2.37 5.21 27.29
CA SER A 110 2.91 6.57 27.37
C SER A 110 2.22 7.55 26.40
N GLN A 111 1.36 7.05 25.53
CA GLN A 111 0.71 7.80 24.44
C GLN A 111 1.73 8.55 23.57
N SER A 112 2.86 7.92 23.30
CA SER A 112 3.95 8.52 22.54
C SER A 112 4.31 7.73 21.30
N ILE A 113 4.71 8.45 20.26
CA ILE A 113 5.29 7.84 19.08
C ILE A 113 6.74 7.49 19.38
N LEU A 114 7.08 6.20 19.25
CA LEU A 114 8.44 5.70 19.47
C LEU A 114 9.29 5.84 18.21
N GLN A 115 8.69 5.58 17.04
CA GLN A 115 9.39 5.62 15.77
C GLN A 115 8.44 5.93 14.61
N ILE A 116 8.95 6.68 13.63
CA ILE A 116 8.30 6.88 12.33
C ILE A 116 9.31 6.51 11.26
N ILE A 117 8.93 5.61 10.36
CA ILE A 117 9.74 5.23 9.20
C ILE A 117 8.96 5.64 7.94
N PRO A 118 9.41 6.69 7.22
CA PRO A 118 8.73 7.14 6.02
C PRO A 118 9.11 6.26 4.82
N PHE A 119 8.14 6.01 3.95
CA PHE A 119 8.28 5.38 2.65
C PHE A 119 7.62 6.28 1.61
N ALA A 120 8.28 6.57 0.53
CA ALA A 120 7.71 7.32 -0.57
C ALA A 120 8.05 6.66 -1.89
N GLY A 121 7.12 6.71 -2.81
CA GLY A 121 7.32 6.21 -4.16
C GLY A 121 6.57 7.05 -5.18
N GLU A 122 7.08 7.01 -6.39
CA GLU A 122 6.48 7.67 -7.53
C GLU A 122 6.46 6.72 -8.72
N VAL A 123 5.31 6.63 -9.38
CA VAL A 123 5.14 5.81 -10.58
C VAL A 123 4.62 6.68 -11.71
N ASN A 124 5.27 6.57 -12.87
CA ASN A 124 4.96 7.36 -14.05
C ASN A 124 4.33 6.49 -15.13
N HIS A 125 3.22 6.95 -15.69
CA HIS A 125 2.55 6.29 -16.81
C HIS A 125 2.37 7.25 -17.97
N LEU A 126 2.66 6.74 -19.17
CA LEU A 126 2.47 7.45 -20.44
C LEU A 126 1.28 6.85 -21.19
N ASP A 127 0.18 7.58 -21.22
CA ASP A 127 -1.05 7.16 -21.89
C ASP A 127 -1.25 7.95 -23.19
N PRO A 128 -1.95 7.40 -24.20
CA PRO A 128 -2.34 8.18 -25.36
C PRO A 128 -3.22 9.35 -24.94
N LEU A 129 -3.10 10.47 -25.66
CA LEU A 129 -4.02 11.58 -25.50
C LEU A 129 -5.39 11.18 -26.05
N VAL A 130 -6.42 11.22 -25.21
CA VAL A 130 -7.81 10.98 -25.60
C VAL A 130 -8.53 12.31 -25.69
N GLY A 131 -8.83 12.76 -26.92
CA GLY A 131 -9.33 14.11 -27.16
C GLY A 131 -8.24 15.18 -26.95
N ASN A 132 -8.57 16.28 -26.31
CA ASN A 132 -7.63 17.38 -26.08
C ASN A 132 -7.25 17.55 -24.60
N ASP A 133 -7.62 16.61 -23.71
CA ASP A 133 -7.46 16.79 -22.27
C ASP A 133 -6.92 15.54 -21.58
N CYS A 134 -5.85 15.70 -20.83
CA CYS A 134 -5.30 14.67 -19.95
C CYS A 134 -6.06 14.54 -18.61
N LYS A 135 -7.01 15.42 -18.33
CA LYS A 135 -7.76 15.41 -17.07
C LYS A 135 -8.90 14.39 -17.07
N LYS A 136 -9.36 13.94 -18.25
CA LYS A 136 -10.39 12.91 -18.33
C LYS A 136 -9.79 11.54 -17.96
N ARG A 137 -9.95 11.17 -16.71
CA ARG A 137 -9.32 10.01 -16.11
C ARG A 137 -10.30 8.88 -15.89
N ASN A 138 -9.80 7.66 -15.94
CA ASN A 138 -10.53 6.47 -15.51
C ASN A 138 -10.17 6.17 -14.04
N ASN A 139 -11.12 6.40 -13.13
CA ASN A 139 -10.92 6.17 -11.69
C ASN A 139 -10.51 4.73 -11.36
N ASP A 140 -11.01 3.75 -12.11
CA ASP A 140 -10.66 2.35 -11.88
C ASP A 140 -9.21 2.07 -12.26
N LEU A 141 -8.74 2.66 -13.38
CA LEU A 141 -7.34 2.55 -13.79
C LEU A 141 -6.41 3.21 -12.77
N ASP A 142 -6.80 4.36 -12.23
CA ASP A 142 -6.03 5.05 -11.22
C ASP A 142 -5.93 4.24 -9.92
N SER A 143 -7.06 3.69 -9.45
CA SER A 143 -7.07 2.80 -8.27
C SER A 143 -6.24 1.54 -8.50
N LEU A 144 -6.31 0.96 -9.71
CA LEU A 144 -5.52 -0.20 -10.10
C LEU A 144 -4.00 0.10 -10.05
N ARG A 145 -3.57 1.23 -10.59
CA ARG A 145 -2.15 1.64 -10.59
C ARG A 145 -1.65 1.88 -9.17
N ILE A 146 -2.47 2.45 -8.31
CA ILE A 146 -2.16 2.62 -6.89
C ILE A 146 -2.08 1.26 -6.18
N LEU A 147 -2.97 0.32 -6.49
CA LEU A 147 -2.90 -1.04 -5.96
C LEU A 147 -1.61 -1.75 -6.38
N LEU A 148 -1.24 -1.67 -7.66
CA LEU A 148 0.02 -2.24 -8.15
C LEU A 148 1.23 -1.68 -7.42
N PHE A 149 1.23 -0.38 -7.10
CA PHE A 149 2.25 0.25 -6.27
C PHE A 149 2.31 -0.38 -4.86
N TYR A 150 1.17 -0.49 -4.16
CA TYR A 150 1.13 -1.12 -2.82
C TYR A 150 1.60 -2.56 -2.81
N LEU A 151 1.35 -3.29 -3.90
CA LEU A 151 1.73 -4.70 -4.05
C LEU A 151 3.14 -4.89 -4.61
N SER A 152 3.81 -3.82 -5.03
CA SER A 152 5.11 -3.85 -5.73
C SER A 152 5.08 -4.73 -6.99
N ILE A 153 3.95 -4.72 -7.72
CA ILE A 153 3.76 -5.46 -8.95
C ILE A 153 3.99 -4.54 -10.14
N ASP A 154 4.91 -4.90 -11.02
CA ASP A 154 5.08 -4.23 -12.31
C ASP A 154 4.23 -4.90 -13.37
N LYS A 155 3.38 -4.11 -14.04
CA LYS A 155 2.57 -4.55 -15.17
C LYS A 155 2.68 -3.55 -16.31
N SER A 156 2.92 -4.09 -17.48
CA SER A 156 2.87 -3.30 -18.71
C SER A 156 1.49 -2.64 -18.87
N ARG A 157 1.44 -1.57 -19.66
CA ARG A 157 0.17 -0.89 -19.94
C ARG A 157 -0.88 -1.82 -20.56
N ALA A 158 -0.46 -2.72 -21.45
CA ALA A 158 -1.37 -3.67 -22.09
C ALA A 158 -2.02 -4.60 -21.05
N GLU A 159 -1.24 -5.13 -20.09
CA GLU A 159 -1.75 -5.96 -19.00
C GLU A 159 -2.71 -5.18 -18.08
N GLN A 160 -2.39 -3.91 -17.77
CA GLN A 160 -3.29 -3.04 -17.00
C GLN A 160 -4.64 -2.85 -17.70
N LEU A 161 -4.64 -2.65 -19.03
CA LEU A 161 -5.86 -2.50 -19.81
C LEU A 161 -6.66 -3.80 -19.91
N GLU A 162 -6.01 -4.96 -19.95
CA GLU A 162 -6.70 -6.26 -19.88
C GLU A 162 -7.45 -6.42 -18.55
N LEU A 163 -6.82 -6.02 -17.43
CA LEU A 163 -7.48 -6.04 -16.13
C LEU A 163 -8.73 -5.14 -16.08
N LEU A 164 -8.82 -4.09 -16.88
CA LEU A 164 -10.01 -3.24 -16.95
C LEU A 164 -11.22 -3.92 -17.63
N LYS A 165 -11.04 -5.06 -18.26
CA LYS A 165 -12.13 -5.82 -18.92
C LYS A 165 -12.98 -6.64 -17.95
N ILE A 166 -12.55 -6.77 -16.70
CA ILE A 166 -13.26 -7.48 -15.63
C ILE A 166 -13.77 -6.49 -14.57
N PRO A 167 -14.76 -6.86 -13.75
CA PRO A 167 -15.25 -6.03 -12.65
C PRO A 167 -14.13 -5.63 -11.67
N PHE A 168 -14.22 -4.42 -11.12
CA PHE A 168 -13.16 -3.87 -10.25
C PHE A 168 -12.80 -4.78 -9.07
N GLU A 169 -13.78 -5.31 -8.37
CA GLU A 169 -13.56 -6.19 -7.21
C GLU A 169 -12.85 -7.49 -7.60
N GLU A 170 -13.19 -8.06 -8.76
CA GLU A 170 -12.56 -9.28 -9.26
C GLU A 170 -11.10 -9.05 -9.62
N ARG A 171 -10.76 -7.93 -10.24
CA ARG A 171 -9.36 -7.59 -10.56
C ARG A 171 -8.52 -7.31 -9.32
N VAL A 172 -9.10 -6.64 -8.30
CA VAL A 172 -8.43 -6.45 -7.02
C VAL A 172 -8.07 -7.81 -6.41
N ASN A 173 -9.04 -8.72 -6.31
CA ASN A 173 -8.81 -10.06 -5.79
C ASN A 173 -7.76 -10.85 -6.57
N GLN A 174 -7.76 -10.72 -7.91
CA GLN A 174 -6.77 -11.35 -8.77
C GLN A 174 -5.35 -10.84 -8.47
N LEU A 175 -5.16 -9.53 -8.34
CA LEU A 175 -3.85 -8.94 -8.05
C LEU A 175 -3.35 -9.29 -6.64
N LEU A 176 -4.24 -9.30 -5.64
CA LEU A 176 -3.90 -9.73 -4.30
C LEU A 176 -3.44 -11.20 -4.26
N LYS A 177 -4.11 -12.07 -5.03
CA LYS A 177 -3.70 -13.47 -5.19
C LYS A 177 -2.34 -13.57 -5.87
N GLU A 178 -2.14 -12.88 -6.98
CA GLU A 178 -0.86 -12.84 -7.71
C GLU A 178 0.31 -12.41 -6.81
N SER A 179 0.10 -11.36 -6.00
CA SER A 179 1.11 -10.92 -5.03
C SER A 179 1.43 -11.97 -3.96
N ASN A 180 0.47 -12.78 -3.53
CA ASN A 180 0.74 -13.87 -2.61
C ASN A 180 1.56 -15.00 -3.27
N ASP A 181 1.25 -15.33 -4.52
CA ASP A 181 1.93 -16.41 -5.26
C ASP A 181 3.38 -16.03 -5.60
N GLN A 182 3.65 -14.77 -5.96
CA GLN A 182 5.01 -14.28 -6.24
C GLN A 182 5.91 -14.34 -5.01
N ASN A 183 5.41 -13.99 -3.83
CA ASN A 183 6.21 -14.03 -2.60
C ASN A 183 6.46 -15.44 -2.06
N SER A 184 5.72 -16.46 -2.53
CA SER A 184 6.02 -17.86 -2.22
C SER A 184 7.19 -18.42 -3.04
N LEU A 185 7.61 -17.74 -4.10
CA LEU A 185 8.73 -18.13 -4.97
C LEU A 185 10.05 -17.43 -4.61
N GLU A 186 10.00 -16.32 -3.88
CA GLU A 186 11.18 -15.59 -3.39
C GLU A 186 11.50 -15.92 -1.94
N THR A 187 11.80 -17.19 -1.64
CA THR A 187 12.70 -17.46 -0.52
C THR A 187 14.11 -17.16 -1.02
N PRO A 188 14.82 -16.17 -0.49
CA PRO A 188 16.17 -15.88 -0.92
C PRO A 188 17.10 -16.95 -0.37
N ASN A 189 17.27 -18.02 -1.13
CA ASN A 189 18.51 -18.81 -1.06
C ASN A 189 19.56 -18.04 -1.87
N ASN A 190 20.21 -17.05 -1.25
CA ASN A 190 21.54 -16.54 -1.61
C ASN A 190 21.68 -15.07 -1.20
N LEU A 191 21.92 -14.86 0.08
CA LEU A 191 22.67 -13.71 0.57
C LEU A 191 23.65 -14.23 1.64
N PHE A 192 24.76 -14.79 1.14
CA PHE A 192 26.05 -14.87 1.84
C PHE A 192 27.15 -14.67 0.82
#